data_e62ce1b8fa6a9838f05ad60803d3c445
#
_entry.id   e62ce1b8fa6a9838f05ad60803d3c445
#
_cell.length_a   1.000
_cell.length_b   1.000
_cell.length_c   1.000
_cell.angle_alpha   90.00
_cell.angle_beta   90.00
_cell.angle_gamma   90.00
#
_symmetry.space_group_name_H-M   'P 1'
#
loop_
_entity.id
_entity.type
_entity.pdbx_description
1 polymer ?
#
loop_
_entity_poly.entity_id
_entity_poly.type
_entity_poly.pdbx_seq_one_letter_code
_entity_poly.pdbx_strand_id
1 'polypeptide(L)'
;AEFEINTSNVQRDYVFGWLLFAIFHNEYFSNLLVLKGGNCFRKAYFPNTRFSSDLDFSTIEALDLDKFTAEMEVCCNVAHDASGIKFVAERNSFQEAKRANLGQNTDRKIYKGKVFFEDFYGAKSTIEISVRMDVTEFDKLYMPVSRVPIIHPYSDAEKCQVELRCVAVEESIASKMKCLLQRRHSHDLYDLVYAAFFNSSIDLDRSEIA
;
A
#
# COMPACT_ATOMS: atom_id res chain seq x y z
N ALA A 1 4.98 -29.76 -0.84
CA ALA A 1 5.99 -28.78 -1.24
C ALA A 1 5.90 -27.63 -0.24
N GLU A 2 6.93 -27.44 0.59
CA GLU A 2 7.08 -26.24 1.40
C GLU A 2 7.34 -25.09 0.42
N PHE A 3 6.45 -24.12 0.40
CA PHE A 3 6.69 -22.89 -0.35
C PHE A 3 7.72 -22.09 0.43
N GLU A 4 8.95 -22.00 -0.09
CA GLU A 4 9.94 -21.07 0.44
C GLU A 4 9.42 -19.65 0.31
N ILE A 5 9.00 -19.08 1.43
CA ILE A 5 8.60 -17.66 1.48
C ILE A 5 9.89 -16.83 1.44
N ASN A 6 10.01 -15.98 0.43
CA ASN A 6 11.14 -15.06 0.32
C ASN A 6 11.15 -14.10 1.53
N THR A 7 12.20 -14.17 2.33
CA THR A 7 12.38 -13.37 3.55
C THR A 7 12.25 -11.85 3.29
N SER A 8 12.70 -11.36 2.15
CA SER A 8 12.54 -9.96 1.76
C SER A 8 11.07 -9.55 1.60
N ASN A 9 10.18 -10.46 1.20
CA ASN A 9 8.75 -10.16 1.11
C ASN A 9 8.12 -10.06 2.51
N VAL A 10 8.56 -10.90 3.45
CA VAL A 10 8.10 -10.83 4.84
C VAL A 10 8.56 -9.53 5.48
N GLN A 11 9.83 -9.15 5.31
CA GLN A 11 10.35 -7.89 5.82
C GLN A 11 9.61 -6.69 5.24
N ARG A 12 9.37 -6.65 3.92
CA ARG A 12 8.57 -5.58 3.30
C ARG A 12 7.16 -5.53 3.85
N ASP A 13 6.51 -6.67 4.02
CA ASP A 13 5.14 -6.72 4.55
C ASP A 13 5.06 -6.21 5.99
N TYR A 14 6.06 -6.51 6.80
CA TYR A 14 6.20 -5.97 8.15
C TYR A 14 6.38 -4.43 8.11
N VAL A 15 7.32 -3.95 7.27
CA VAL A 15 7.58 -2.51 7.10
C VAL A 15 6.36 -1.78 6.53
N PHE A 16 5.59 -2.40 5.61
CA PHE A 16 4.33 -1.83 5.14
C PHE A 16 3.34 -1.58 6.28
N GLY A 17 3.24 -2.50 7.25
CA GLY A 17 2.39 -2.31 8.41
C GLY A 17 2.76 -1.05 9.19
N TRP A 18 4.03 -0.90 9.53
CA TRP A 18 4.52 0.24 10.31
C TRP A 18 4.53 1.56 9.55
N LEU A 19 4.78 1.54 8.23
CA LEU A 19 4.62 2.74 7.40
C LEU A 19 3.16 3.17 7.32
N LEU A 20 2.23 2.24 7.12
CA LEU A 20 0.80 2.54 7.11
C LEU A 20 0.31 3.06 8.46
N PHE A 21 0.81 2.49 9.56
CA PHE A 21 0.58 3.00 10.91
C PHE A 21 1.00 4.48 11.01
N ALA A 22 2.22 4.82 10.63
CA ALA A 22 2.72 6.18 10.71
C ALA A 22 1.99 7.14 9.74
N ILE A 23 1.74 6.71 8.49
CA ILE A 23 1.03 7.49 7.47
C ILE A 23 -0.38 7.86 7.95
N PHE A 24 -1.14 6.92 8.49
CA PHE A 24 -2.52 7.19 8.89
C PHE A 24 -2.66 7.78 10.30
N HIS A 25 -1.58 7.85 11.09
CA HIS A 25 -1.49 8.70 12.29
C HIS A 25 -1.04 10.13 11.96
N ASN A 26 -0.41 10.36 10.81
CA ASN A 26 -0.02 11.69 10.38
C ASN A 26 -1.25 12.47 9.88
N GLU A 27 -1.49 13.65 10.44
CA GLU A 27 -2.69 14.46 10.15
C GLU A 27 -2.80 14.84 8.65
N TYR A 28 -1.68 15.17 8.01
CA TYR A 28 -1.66 15.53 6.60
C TYR A 28 -2.05 14.33 5.72
N PHE A 29 -1.44 13.17 5.93
CA PHE A 29 -1.68 11.99 5.10
C PHE A 29 -3.02 11.33 5.36
N SER A 30 -3.48 11.27 6.62
CA SER A 30 -4.76 10.64 6.97
C SER A 30 -5.96 11.33 6.33
N ASN A 31 -5.84 12.62 6.00
CA ASN A 31 -6.85 13.37 5.27
C ASN A 31 -6.67 13.30 3.73
N LEU A 32 -5.43 13.22 3.26
CA LEU A 32 -5.09 13.27 1.84
C LEU A 32 -5.16 11.92 1.15
N LEU A 33 -4.55 10.88 1.74
CA LEU A 33 -4.31 9.62 1.07
C LEU A 33 -5.44 8.60 1.27
N VAL A 34 -5.73 7.85 0.21
CA VAL A 34 -6.63 6.68 0.23
C VAL A 34 -5.85 5.48 -0.26
N LEU A 35 -5.67 4.48 0.61
CA LEU A 35 -4.96 3.25 0.28
C LEU A 35 -5.76 2.42 -0.73
N LYS A 36 -5.08 1.90 -1.76
CA LYS A 36 -5.63 1.01 -2.78
C LYS A 36 -4.66 -0.13 -3.13
N GLY A 37 -4.95 -0.87 -4.18
CA GLY A 37 -4.04 -1.89 -4.72
C GLY A 37 -3.92 -3.14 -3.87
N GLY A 38 -2.83 -3.88 -4.07
CA GLY A 38 -2.61 -5.18 -3.43
C GLY A 38 -2.43 -5.10 -1.91
N ASN A 39 -1.83 -4.02 -1.41
CA ASN A 39 -1.68 -3.83 0.03
C ASN A 39 -2.99 -3.37 0.71
N CYS A 40 -3.89 -2.67 0.01
CA CYS A 40 -5.24 -2.47 0.50
C CYS A 40 -5.95 -3.82 0.70
N PHE A 41 -5.86 -4.71 -0.29
CA PHE A 41 -6.43 -6.05 -0.20
C PHE A 41 -5.91 -6.82 1.02
N ARG A 42 -4.57 -6.81 1.22
CA ARG A 42 -3.91 -7.57 2.29
C ARG A 42 -4.00 -6.92 3.67
N LYS A 43 -3.82 -5.62 3.76
CA LYS A 43 -3.69 -4.89 5.03
C LYS A 43 -5.02 -4.37 5.57
N ALA A 44 -6.05 -4.29 4.72
CA ALA A 44 -7.36 -3.81 5.12
C ALA A 44 -8.43 -4.94 5.18
N TYR A 45 -8.36 -5.93 4.27
CA TYR A 45 -9.48 -6.86 4.09
C TYR A 45 -9.12 -8.33 4.25
N PHE A 46 -8.00 -8.82 3.67
CA PHE A 46 -7.72 -10.25 3.54
C PHE A 46 -6.34 -10.63 4.08
N PRO A 47 -6.20 -10.98 5.37
CA PRO A 47 -4.90 -11.16 6.04
C PRO A 47 -4.01 -12.25 5.43
N ASN A 48 -4.61 -13.29 4.87
CA ASN A 48 -3.89 -14.46 4.38
C ASN A 48 -3.70 -14.48 2.85
N THR A 49 -3.94 -13.36 2.18
CA THR A 49 -3.68 -13.26 0.75
C THR A 49 -2.18 -13.10 0.46
N ARG A 50 -1.81 -13.10 -0.81
CA ARG A 50 -0.42 -12.96 -1.23
C ARG A 50 0.24 -11.67 -0.76
N PHE A 51 1.56 -11.66 -0.65
CA PHE A 51 2.31 -10.44 -0.45
C PHE A 51 2.16 -9.48 -1.65
N SER A 52 2.10 -8.19 -1.37
CA SER A 52 2.18 -7.13 -2.36
C SER A 52 3.56 -6.48 -2.33
N SER A 53 3.98 -5.88 -3.46
CA SER A 53 5.30 -5.28 -3.59
C SER A 53 5.33 -3.78 -3.35
N ASP A 54 4.17 -3.13 -3.44
CA ASP A 54 4.07 -1.68 -3.53
C ASP A 54 2.94 -1.16 -2.62
N LEU A 55 3.07 0.07 -2.12
CA LEU A 55 1.97 0.84 -1.54
C LEU A 55 1.37 1.74 -2.61
N ASP A 56 0.11 1.53 -2.92
CA ASP A 56 -0.63 2.33 -3.88
C ASP A 56 -1.61 3.24 -3.17
N PHE A 57 -1.61 4.52 -3.51
CA PHE A 57 -2.53 5.51 -2.96
C PHE A 57 -3.24 6.30 -4.07
N SER A 58 -4.41 6.79 -3.73
CA SER A 58 -5.13 7.81 -4.48
C SER A 58 -5.27 9.07 -3.65
N THR A 59 -5.34 10.23 -4.30
CA THR A 59 -5.80 11.47 -3.70
C THR A 59 -6.76 12.20 -4.63
N ILE A 60 -7.76 12.87 -4.07
CA ILE A 60 -8.69 13.73 -4.81
C ILE A 60 -8.23 15.19 -4.84
N GLU A 61 -7.19 15.51 -4.09
CA GLU A 61 -6.59 16.85 -4.00
C GLU A 61 -5.21 16.85 -4.68
N ALA A 62 -4.75 18.04 -5.04
CA ALA A 62 -3.40 18.24 -5.55
C ALA A 62 -2.35 17.90 -4.48
N LEU A 63 -1.30 17.23 -4.88
CA LEU A 63 -0.21 16.83 -4.01
C LEU A 63 0.93 17.85 -4.10
N ASP A 64 1.30 18.39 -2.95
CA ASP A 64 2.54 19.16 -2.77
C ASP A 64 3.69 18.19 -2.51
N LEU A 65 4.59 18.04 -3.47
CA LEU A 65 5.67 17.04 -3.41
C LEU A 65 6.70 17.35 -2.32
N ASP A 66 6.99 18.62 -2.06
CA ASP A 66 7.98 19.01 -1.04
C ASP A 66 7.40 18.72 0.35
N LYS A 67 6.15 19.10 0.58
CA LYS A 67 5.44 18.78 1.81
C LYS A 67 5.26 17.27 1.99
N PHE A 68 4.90 16.55 0.91
CA PHE A 68 4.78 15.09 0.94
C PHE A 68 6.11 14.44 1.37
N THR A 69 7.23 14.90 0.84
CA THR A 69 8.56 14.37 1.16
C THR A 69 8.89 14.63 2.63
N ALA A 70 8.69 15.84 3.12
CA ALA A 70 8.96 16.19 4.51
C ALA A 70 8.09 15.39 5.49
N GLU A 71 6.80 15.25 5.22
CA GLU A 71 5.88 14.47 6.07
C GLU A 71 6.17 12.96 6.01
N MET A 72 6.69 12.45 4.90
CA MET A 72 7.10 11.05 4.80
C MET A 72 8.36 10.77 5.64
N GLU A 73 9.28 11.73 5.76
CA GLU A 73 10.42 11.62 6.69
C GLU A 73 9.93 11.56 8.14
N VAL A 74 8.94 12.39 8.50
CA VAL A 74 8.30 12.31 9.83
C VAL A 74 7.69 10.92 10.05
N CYS A 75 6.98 10.37 9.06
CA CYS A 75 6.41 9.02 9.15
C CYS A 75 7.49 7.94 9.30
N CYS A 76 8.61 8.04 8.61
CA CYS A 76 9.74 7.10 8.79
C CYS A 76 10.29 7.15 10.21
N ASN A 77 10.41 8.34 10.81
CA ASN A 77 10.87 8.51 12.18
C ASN A 77 9.87 7.92 13.18
N VAL A 78 8.57 8.20 13.03
CA VAL A 78 7.50 7.60 13.85
C VAL A 78 7.50 6.07 13.77
N ALA A 79 7.63 5.53 12.57
CA ALA A 79 7.71 4.07 12.36
C ALA A 79 8.98 3.49 12.97
N HIS A 80 10.14 4.19 12.88
CA HIS A 80 11.39 3.81 13.55
C HIS A 80 11.22 3.73 15.05
N ASP A 81 10.72 4.80 15.67
CA ASP A 81 10.57 4.91 17.13
C ASP A 81 9.64 3.83 17.70
N ALA A 82 8.58 3.49 16.95
CA ALA A 82 7.61 2.50 17.37
C ALA A 82 8.06 1.04 17.16
N SER A 83 8.85 0.76 16.11
CA SER A 83 9.17 -0.61 15.68
C SER A 83 10.67 -0.97 15.76
N GLY A 84 11.56 0.03 15.81
CA GLY A 84 12.99 -0.17 15.68
C GLY A 84 13.48 -0.38 14.23
N ILE A 85 12.62 -0.26 13.22
CA ILE A 85 13.00 -0.33 11.80
C ILE A 85 13.98 0.81 11.48
N LYS A 86 15.13 0.48 10.92
CA LYS A 86 16.11 1.48 10.52
C LYS A 86 15.88 1.90 9.07
N PHE A 87 15.33 3.08 8.88
CA PHE A 87 15.17 3.69 7.57
C PHE A 87 16.45 4.40 7.13
N VAL A 88 16.73 4.39 5.83
CA VAL A 88 17.91 5.01 5.20
C VAL A 88 17.43 6.28 4.50
N ALA A 89 17.19 7.34 5.29
CA ALA A 89 16.51 8.55 4.85
C ALA A 89 17.16 9.22 3.65
N GLU A 90 18.51 9.26 3.61
CA GLU A 90 19.29 9.85 2.52
C GLU A 90 19.12 9.16 1.16
N ARG A 91 18.52 7.96 1.13
CA ARG A 91 18.21 7.21 -0.08
C ARG A 91 16.74 7.29 -0.49
N ASN A 92 15.91 7.80 0.38
CA ASN A 92 14.49 8.00 0.06
C ASN A 92 14.35 8.95 -1.12
N SER A 93 13.42 8.66 -2.00
CA SER A 93 13.20 9.47 -3.19
C SER A 93 11.71 9.54 -3.52
N PHE A 94 11.23 10.74 -3.82
CA PHE A 94 9.87 11.00 -4.28
C PHE A 94 9.93 11.94 -5.47
N GLN A 95 9.22 11.60 -6.54
CA GLN A 95 9.23 12.38 -7.77
C GLN A 95 7.93 12.23 -8.55
N GLU A 96 7.58 13.24 -9.32
CA GLU A 96 6.53 13.11 -10.33
C GLU A 96 7.01 12.18 -11.44
N ALA A 97 6.21 11.16 -11.77
CA ALA A 97 6.54 10.24 -12.85
C ALA A 97 6.41 10.95 -14.20
N LYS A 98 7.43 10.81 -15.06
CA LYS A 98 7.36 11.31 -16.43
C LYS A 98 6.21 10.60 -17.14
N ARG A 99 5.35 11.37 -17.80
CA ARG A 99 4.23 10.84 -18.59
C ARG A 99 4.76 9.95 -19.70
N ALA A 100 4.74 8.64 -19.51
CA ALA A 100 4.85 7.70 -20.60
C ALA A 100 3.42 7.30 -21.00
N ASN A 101 2.91 7.87 -22.11
CA ASN A 101 1.73 7.39 -22.86
C ASN A 101 0.45 7.08 -22.05
N LEU A 102 0.07 7.92 -21.12
CA LEU A 102 -1.33 8.01 -20.68
C LEU A 102 -2.07 8.75 -21.79
N GLY A 103 -3.05 8.07 -22.41
CA GLY A 103 -3.80 8.57 -23.56
C GLY A 103 -4.26 10.02 -23.38
N GLN A 104 -4.30 10.74 -24.47
CA GLN A 104 -4.66 12.16 -24.58
C GLN A 104 -5.88 12.49 -23.73
N ASN A 105 -5.75 12.98 -22.55
CA ASN A 105 -6.74 13.72 -21.75
C ASN A 105 -6.82 13.35 -20.26
N THR A 106 -5.73 13.20 -19.54
CA THR A 106 -5.81 13.17 -18.08
C THR A 106 -4.79 14.14 -17.49
N ASP A 107 -5.27 15.19 -16.82
CA ASP A 107 -4.46 16.08 -15.98
C ASP A 107 -3.92 15.36 -14.72
N ARG A 108 -4.11 14.06 -14.65
CA ARG A 108 -3.68 13.21 -13.53
C ARG A 108 -2.17 13.10 -13.50
N LYS A 109 -1.60 13.44 -12.35
CA LYS A 109 -0.20 13.18 -12.04
C LYS A 109 -0.05 11.88 -11.27
N ILE A 110 1.06 11.22 -11.50
CA ILE A 110 1.47 10.05 -10.72
C ILE A 110 2.80 10.39 -10.08
N TYR A 111 2.86 10.21 -8.77
CA TYR A 111 4.09 10.36 -8.01
C TYR A 111 4.61 8.99 -7.63
N LYS A 112 5.91 8.80 -7.76
CA LYS A 112 6.61 7.57 -7.40
C LYS A 112 7.56 7.82 -6.26
N GLY A 113 7.47 6.97 -5.25
CA GLY A 113 8.34 7.02 -4.10
C GLY A 113 9.09 5.72 -3.88
N LYS A 114 10.23 5.84 -3.23
CA LYS A 114 10.97 4.72 -2.66
C LYS A 114 11.42 5.10 -1.26
N VAL A 115 11.13 4.23 -0.30
CA VAL A 115 11.62 4.31 1.07
C VAL A 115 12.53 3.12 1.30
N PHE A 116 13.74 3.37 1.77
CA PHE A 116 14.76 2.34 1.99
C PHE A 116 14.88 2.03 3.49
N PHE A 117 15.12 0.76 3.80
CA PHE A 117 15.39 0.30 5.15
C PHE A 117 16.47 -0.78 5.16
N GLU A 118 17.15 -0.92 6.31
CA GLU A 118 18.17 -1.95 6.51
C GLU A 118 17.55 -3.34 6.66
N ASP A 119 18.22 -4.36 6.11
CA ASP A 119 17.85 -5.76 6.31
C ASP A 119 17.89 -6.15 7.79
N PHE A 120 16.83 -6.79 8.28
CA PHE A 120 16.67 -7.15 9.69
C PHE A 120 17.67 -8.23 10.15
N TYR A 121 18.22 -8.99 9.24
CA TYR A 121 19.13 -10.10 9.55
C TYR A 121 20.60 -9.67 9.63
N GLY A 122 20.91 -8.40 9.43
CA GLY A 122 22.24 -7.85 9.63
C GLY A 122 23.30 -8.54 8.76
N ALA A 123 22.94 -8.94 7.55
CA ALA A 123 23.92 -9.47 6.60
C ALA A 123 25.09 -8.48 6.47
N LYS A 124 26.35 -8.96 6.51
CA LYS A 124 27.59 -8.15 6.49
C LYS A 124 27.76 -7.26 5.25
N SER A 125 26.88 -7.41 4.28
CA SER A 125 26.66 -6.45 3.20
C SER A 125 25.41 -5.67 3.55
N THR A 126 25.46 -4.37 3.56
CA THR A 126 24.33 -3.43 3.67
C THR A 126 23.32 -3.68 2.54
N ILE A 127 22.56 -4.77 2.65
CA ILE A 127 21.45 -5.04 1.72
C ILE A 127 20.32 -4.15 2.17
N GLU A 128 20.15 -3.07 1.46
CA GLU A 128 19.03 -2.19 1.64
C GLU A 128 17.84 -2.71 0.84
N ILE A 129 16.72 -2.81 1.52
CA ILE A 129 15.47 -3.23 0.91
C ILE A 129 14.63 -1.98 0.71
N SER A 130 13.99 -1.84 -0.45
CA SER A 130 13.11 -0.71 -0.71
C SER A 130 11.64 -1.10 -0.69
N VAL A 131 10.85 -0.20 -0.13
CA VAL A 131 9.40 -0.11 -0.30
C VAL A 131 9.10 0.86 -1.43
N ARG A 132 8.35 0.44 -2.44
CA ARG A 132 7.87 1.33 -3.49
C ARG A 132 6.51 1.90 -3.11
N MET A 133 6.27 3.12 -3.55
CA MET A 133 5.02 3.84 -3.29
C MET A 133 4.60 4.59 -4.55
N ASP A 134 3.36 4.41 -4.96
CA ASP A 134 2.76 5.13 -6.08
C ASP A 134 1.54 5.92 -5.57
N VAL A 135 1.48 7.21 -5.90
CA VAL A 135 0.33 8.08 -5.56
C VAL A 135 -0.26 8.62 -6.84
N THR A 136 -1.55 8.36 -7.06
CA THR A 136 -2.30 8.89 -8.20
C THR A 136 -3.12 10.08 -7.76
N GLU A 137 -2.82 11.27 -8.29
CA GLU A 137 -3.53 12.52 -8.04
C GLU A 137 -4.85 12.56 -8.82
N PHE A 138 -5.88 13.18 -8.23
CA PHE A 138 -7.22 13.31 -8.82
C PHE A 138 -7.81 11.98 -9.33
N ASP A 139 -7.56 10.91 -8.58
CA ASP A 139 -8.12 9.61 -8.93
C ASP A 139 -9.60 9.55 -8.58
N LYS A 140 -10.40 9.05 -9.52
CA LYS A 140 -11.84 8.93 -9.29
C LYS A 140 -12.12 7.72 -8.41
N LEU A 141 -12.72 7.96 -7.26
CA LEU A 141 -13.29 6.93 -6.40
C LEU A 141 -14.77 6.82 -6.71
N TYR A 142 -15.27 5.62 -6.90
CA TYR A 142 -16.66 5.35 -7.28
C TYR A 142 -17.53 5.07 -6.08
N MET A 143 -16.94 4.61 -4.98
CA MET A 143 -17.61 4.28 -3.74
C MET A 143 -17.09 5.17 -2.59
N PRO A 144 -17.87 5.32 -1.51
CA PRO A 144 -17.39 5.99 -0.31
C PRO A 144 -16.12 5.33 0.23
N VAL A 145 -15.19 6.15 0.69
CA VAL A 145 -13.95 5.68 1.30
C VAL A 145 -14.25 4.93 2.59
N SER A 146 -13.70 3.74 2.73
CA SER A 146 -13.81 2.91 3.93
C SER A 146 -12.75 3.31 4.97
N ARG A 147 -13.10 3.12 6.25
CA ARG A 147 -12.17 3.17 7.37
C ARG A 147 -12.20 1.83 8.08
N VAL A 148 -11.07 1.14 8.08
CA VAL A 148 -10.95 -0.21 8.63
C VAL A 148 -9.67 -0.35 9.45
N PRO A 149 -9.66 -1.16 10.52
CA PRO A 149 -8.44 -1.40 11.29
C PRO A 149 -7.39 -2.09 10.42
N ILE A 150 -6.12 -1.73 10.63
CA ILE A 150 -4.99 -2.37 9.94
C ILE A 150 -4.88 -3.85 10.33
N ILE A 151 -4.56 -4.68 9.33
CA ILE A 151 -4.16 -6.07 9.55
C ILE A 151 -2.64 -6.14 9.57
N HIS A 152 -2.08 -6.38 10.76
CA HIS A 152 -0.64 -6.54 10.99
C HIS A 152 -0.38 -7.90 11.65
N PRO A 153 -0.16 -8.99 10.87
CA PRO A 153 -0.12 -10.35 11.38
C PRO A 153 1.24 -10.72 11.98
N TYR A 154 1.75 -9.88 12.90
CA TYR A 154 3.03 -10.04 13.56
C TYR A 154 2.86 -9.93 15.09
N SER A 155 3.88 -10.34 15.83
CA SER A 155 3.83 -10.44 17.31
C SER A 155 3.63 -9.10 18.02
N ASP A 156 3.85 -8.00 17.33
CA ASP A 156 3.67 -6.62 17.83
C ASP A 156 2.40 -5.93 17.28
N ALA A 157 1.45 -6.72 16.80
CA ALA A 157 0.17 -6.24 16.25
C ALA A 157 -0.57 -5.27 17.19
N GLU A 158 -0.50 -5.50 18.50
CA GLU A 158 -1.14 -4.63 19.50
C GLU A 158 -0.59 -3.20 19.51
N LYS A 159 0.66 -3.01 19.08
CA LYS A 159 1.32 -1.70 18.98
C LYS A 159 1.08 -1.03 17.61
N CYS A 160 0.85 -1.82 16.58
CA CYS A 160 0.65 -1.36 15.20
C CYS A 160 -0.86 -1.22 14.90
N GLN A 161 -1.56 -0.39 15.68
CA GLN A 161 -3.01 -0.20 15.53
C GLN A 161 -3.32 1.17 14.92
N VAL A 162 -4.04 1.18 13.80
CA VAL A 162 -4.50 2.39 13.12
C VAL A 162 -5.71 2.07 12.25
N GLU A 163 -6.59 3.04 12.04
CA GLU A 163 -7.63 2.94 11.01
C GLU A 163 -7.06 3.37 9.66
N LEU A 164 -7.07 2.45 8.70
CA LEU A 164 -6.71 2.72 7.32
C LEU A 164 -7.87 3.40 6.60
N ARG A 165 -7.59 4.53 5.96
CA ARG A 165 -8.49 5.13 4.99
C ARG A 165 -8.20 4.49 3.63
N CYS A 166 -9.14 3.72 3.10
CA CYS A 166 -8.90 2.91 1.90
C CYS A 166 -10.13 2.83 0.99
N VAL A 167 -9.93 2.38 -0.24
CA VAL A 167 -11.04 2.11 -1.16
C VAL A 167 -11.92 0.99 -0.61
N ALA A 168 -13.22 1.04 -0.89
CA ALA A 168 -14.15 -0.02 -0.50
C ALA A 168 -13.71 -1.37 -1.09
N VAL A 169 -14.05 -2.47 -0.42
CA VAL A 169 -13.65 -3.81 -0.87
C VAL A 169 -14.23 -4.14 -2.24
N GLU A 170 -15.48 -3.75 -2.51
CA GLU A 170 -16.15 -3.95 -3.78
C GLU A 170 -15.46 -3.18 -4.91
N GLU A 171 -15.10 -1.91 -4.68
CA GLU A 171 -14.33 -1.11 -5.64
C GLU A 171 -12.95 -1.71 -5.88
N SER A 172 -12.30 -2.24 -4.84
CA SER A 172 -11.03 -2.94 -4.96
C SER A 172 -11.15 -4.17 -5.86
N ILE A 173 -12.22 -4.97 -5.70
CA ILE A 173 -12.51 -6.15 -6.51
C ILE A 173 -12.81 -5.74 -7.97
N ALA A 174 -13.69 -4.76 -8.18
CA ALA A 174 -13.99 -4.24 -9.52
C ALA A 174 -12.73 -3.73 -10.24
N SER A 175 -11.85 -3.02 -9.51
CA SER A 175 -10.55 -2.59 -10.03
C SER A 175 -9.66 -3.76 -10.44
N LYS A 176 -9.64 -4.85 -9.67
CA LYS A 176 -8.89 -6.08 -10.01
C LYS A 176 -9.46 -6.78 -11.25
N MET A 177 -10.78 -6.83 -11.40
CA MET A 177 -11.43 -7.36 -12.61
C MET A 177 -11.02 -6.54 -13.84
N LYS A 178 -11.10 -5.22 -13.78
CA LYS A 178 -10.63 -4.32 -14.83
C LYS A 178 -9.15 -4.55 -15.16
N CYS A 179 -8.29 -4.64 -14.15
CA CYS A 179 -6.87 -4.89 -14.34
C CYS A 179 -6.60 -6.25 -15.00
N LEU A 180 -7.32 -7.31 -14.61
CA LEU A 180 -7.19 -8.64 -15.22
C LEU A 180 -7.54 -8.60 -16.71
N LEU A 181 -8.59 -7.88 -17.09
CA LEU A 181 -8.99 -7.73 -18.48
C LEU A 181 -7.97 -6.93 -19.31
N GLN A 182 -7.35 -5.91 -18.70
CA GLN A 182 -6.42 -5.01 -19.40
C GLN A 182 -5.00 -5.55 -19.52
N ARG A 183 -4.44 -6.07 -18.43
CA ARG A 183 -3.02 -6.46 -18.34
C ARG A 183 -2.77 -7.95 -18.14
N ARG A 184 -3.82 -8.72 -17.81
CA ARG A 184 -3.79 -10.20 -17.67
C ARG A 184 -2.71 -10.73 -16.72
N HIS A 185 -2.45 -10.02 -15.62
CA HIS A 185 -1.48 -10.44 -14.63
C HIS A 185 -2.07 -11.51 -13.69
N SER A 186 -1.28 -12.54 -13.39
CA SER A 186 -1.66 -13.63 -12.48
C SER A 186 -2.01 -13.14 -11.06
N HIS A 187 -1.41 -12.05 -10.63
CA HIS A 187 -1.69 -11.45 -9.32
C HIS A 187 -3.15 -10.98 -9.21
N ASP A 188 -3.70 -10.38 -10.26
CA ASP A 188 -5.08 -9.91 -10.25
C ASP A 188 -6.06 -11.08 -10.24
N LEU A 189 -5.75 -12.15 -11.00
CA LEU A 189 -6.53 -13.39 -10.95
C LEU A 189 -6.50 -14.04 -9.57
N TYR A 190 -5.32 -14.13 -8.95
CA TYR A 190 -5.17 -14.68 -7.61
C TYR A 190 -6.03 -13.91 -6.59
N ASP A 191 -5.96 -12.58 -6.61
CA ASP A 191 -6.71 -11.73 -5.68
C ASP A 191 -8.22 -11.94 -5.84
N LEU A 192 -8.73 -12.06 -7.08
CA LEU A 192 -10.14 -12.34 -7.36
C LEU A 192 -10.58 -13.72 -6.91
N VAL A 193 -9.79 -14.75 -7.18
CA VAL A 193 -10.05 -16.12 -6.72
C VAL A 193 -10.06 -16.19 -5.20
N TYR A 194 -9.12 -15.49 -4.55
CA TYR A 194 -9.08 -15.44 -3.10
C TYR A 194 -10.35 -14.80 -2.52
N ALA A 195 -10.77 -13.65 -3.02
CA ALA A 195 -11.98 -12.97 -2.57
C ALA A 195 -13.24 -13.81 -2.79
N ALA A 196 -13.31 -14.53 -3.91
CA ALA A 196 -14.49 -15.30 -4.27
C ALA A 196 -14.65 -16.62 -3.52
N PHE A 197 -13.56 -17.34 -3.24
CA PHE A 197 -13.58 -18.72 -2.77
C PHE A 197 -12.94 -18.93 -1.40
N PHE A 198 -12.04 -18.07 -0.96
CA PHE A 198 -11.30 -18.22 0.29
C PHE A 198 -11.67 -17.16 1.34
N ASN A 199 -12.47 -16.17 0.96
CA ASN A 199 -12.99 -15.19 1.90
C ASN A 199 -14.11 -15.81 2.73
N SER A 200 -13.89 -15.88 4.04
CA SER A 200 -14.90 -16.35 5.02
C SER A 200 -15.37 -15.24 5.98
N SER A 201 -14.82 -14.05 5.87
CA SER A 201 -14.96 -13.00 6.90
C SER A 201 -15.66 -11.72 6.41
N ILE A 202 -15.73 -11.50 5.09
CA ILE A 202 -16.32 -10.29 4.53
C ILE A 202 -17.51 -10.67 3.65
N ASP A 203 -18.67 -10.12 3.97
CA ASP A 203 -19.83 -10.19 3.09
C ASP A 203 -19.69 -9.17 1.97
N LEU A 204 -19.65 -9.66 0.73
CA LEU A 204 -19.43 -8.85 -0.46
C LEU A 204 -20.74 -8.52 -1.12
N ASP A 205 -21.03 -7.24 -1.29
CA ASP A 205 -22.14 -6.81 -2.12
C ASP A 205 -21.78 -6.94 -3.61
N ARG A 206 -22.29 -8.02 -4.23
CA ARG A 206 -22.00 -8.32 -5.63
C ARG A 206 -22.63 -7.32 -6.60
N SER A 207 -23.69 -6.61 -6.19
CA SER A 207 -24.32 -5.59 -7.04
C SER A 207 -23.45 -4.33 -7.17
N GLU A 208 -22.65 -4.04 -6.14
CA GLU A 208 -21.72 -2.91 -6.16
C GLU A 208 -20.42 -3.21 -6.93
N ILE A 209 -20.15 -4.48 -7.24
CA ILE A 209 -18.96 -4.89 -8.01
C ILE A 209 -19.22 -4.79 -9.52
N ALA A 210 -20.44 -4.92 -9.96
CA ALA A 210 -20.85 -4.96 -11.37
C ALA A 210 -20.85 -3.55 -12.01
#